data_4223e5c1c47620d55eacac7781f24b69
#
_entry.id   4223e5c1c47620d55eacac7781f24b69
#
_cell.length_a   1.000
_cell.length_b   1.000
_cell.length_c   1.000
_cell.angle_alpha   90.00
_cell.angle_beta   90.00
_cell.angle_gamma   90.00
#
_symmetry.space_group_name_H-M   'P 1'
#
loop_
_entity.id
_entity.type
_entity.pdbx_description
1 polymer ?
#
loop_
_entity_poly.entity_id
_entity_poly.type
_entity_poly.pdbx_seq_one_letter_code
_entity_poly.pdbx_strand_id
1 'polypeptide(L)'
;VRWTLPSGGHATVRLVTAAPMLRFSFREYLQVDVESSVRHEFLDGMILAMAGGTPDHAALAMAVGASLDRQLAGKKCRVYSADLRVRVLTTGFAGYPDVSVVCNKLEVDTEDANTATNPAVVVEILSPSTEQYDRGVKLQQYQQIVSLCHVVLVAHDEPRIEVWSRSGEEWSVAIASRGEHATLDALG
;
A
#
# COMPACT_ATOMS: atom_id res chain seq x y z
N VAL A 1 46.41 1.22 24.54
CA VAL A 1 46.80 0.15 23.62
C VAL A 1 46.95 0.79 22.25
N ARG A 2 48.19 0.74 21.72
CA ARG A 2 48.58 1.39 20.48
C ARG A 2 48.51 0.32 19.37
N TRP A 3 47.65 0.49 18.41
CA TRP A 3 47.59 -0.39 17.22
C TRP A 3 48.51 0.15 16.15
N THR A 4 49.51 -0.63 15.75
CA THR A 4 50.34 -0.33 14.56
C THR A 4 49.81 -1.19 13.40
N LEU A 5 49.46 -0.53 12.31
CA LEU A 5 49.11 -1.20 11.05
C LEU A 5 50.42 -1.71 10.39
N PRO A 6 50.46 -2.95 9.89
CA PRO A 6 51.60 -3.44 9.14
C PRO A 6 51.68 -2.69 7.78
N SER A 7 52.89 -2.21 7.50
CA SER A 7 53.22 -1.58 6.22
C SER A 7 53.36 -2.67 5.13
N GLY A 8 52.61 -2.54 4.05
CA GLY A 8 52.87 -3.26 2.79
C GLY A 8 51.95 -4.45 2.54
N GLY A 9 50.67 -4.19 2.26
CA GLY A 9 49.79 -5.12 1.61
C GLY A 9 48.83 -4.36 0.68
N HIS A 10 48.93 -4.59 -0.63
CA HIS A 10 47.97 -4.09 -1.57
C HIS A 10 46.62 -4.78 -1.29
N ALA A 11 45.70 -4.08 -0.64
CA ALA A 11 44.33 -4.57 -0.47
C ALA A 11 43.65 -4.58 -1.85
N THR A 12 43.55 -5.76 -2.44
CA THR A 12 42.73 -5.93 -3.64
C THR A 12 41.26 -5.91 -3.20
N VAL A 13 40.60 -4.78 -3.43
CA VAL A 13 39.14 -4.70 -3.26
C VAL A 13 38.53 -5.54 -4.38
N ARG A 14 38.08 -6.74 -4.08
CA ARG A 14 37.21 -7.51 -4.96
C ARG A 14 35.85 -6.83 -4.92
N LEU A 15 35.48 -6.18 -6.02
CA LEU A 15 34.08 -5.81 -6.28
C LEU A 15 33.28 -7.10 -6.35
N VAL A 16 32.53 -7.39 -5.29
CA VAL A 16 31.49 -8.41 -5.33
C VAL A 16 30.37 -7.79 -6.17
N THR A 17 30.30 -8.17 -7.45
CA THR A 17 29.12 -7.87 -8.27
C THR A 17 27.96 -8.60 -7.62
N ALA A 18 26.96 -7.85 -7.14
CA ALA A 18 25.72 -8.42 -6.68
C ALA A 18 25.14 -9.29 -7.80
N ALA A 19 24.72 -10.49 -7.47
CA ALA A 19 24.02 -11.35 -8.41
C ALA A 19 22.81 -10.58 -8.99
N PRO A 20 22.51 -10.69 -10.28
CA PRO A 20 21.33 -10.03 -10.84
C PRO A 20 20.11 -10.52 -10.09
N MET A 21 19.38 -9.59 -9.45
CA MET A 21 18.10 -9.91 -8.84
C MET A 21 17.15 -10.31 -9.97
N LEU A 22 16.57 -11.51 -9.85
CA LEU A 22 15.50 -11.96 -10.75
C LEU A 22 14.36 -10.94 -10.65
N ARG A 23 13.98 -10.37 -11.78
CA ARG A 23 12.83 -9.47 -11.87
C ARG A 23 11.73 -10.17 -12.65
N PHE A 24 10.55 -10.16 -12.09
CA PHE A 24 9.34 -10.72 -12.70
C PHE A 24 8.61 -9.63 -13.47
N SER A 25 7.89 -10.04 -14.50
CA SER A 25 6.86 -9.22 -15.14
C SER A 25 5.58 -9.21 -14.28
N PHE A 26 4.68 -8.26 -14.52
CA PHE A 26 3.38 -8.25 -13.85
C PHE A 26 2.56 -9.52 -14.15
N ARG A 27 2.64 -10.04 -15.35
CA ARG A 27 1.99 -11.30 -15.75
C ARG A 27 2.50 -12.51 -14.97
N GLU A 28 3.81 -12.62 -14.76
CA GLU A 28 4.38 -13.69 -13.94
C GLU A 28 3.98 -13.56 -12.48
N TYR A 29 3.92 -12.31 -11.95
CA TYR A 29 3.38 -12.05 -10.63
C TYR A 29 1.93 -12.54 -10.50
N LEU A 30 1.06 -12.21 -11.47
CA LEU A 30 -0.34 -12.66 -11.46
C LEU A 30 -0.45 -14.20 -11.40
N GLN A 31 0.41 -14.93 -12.12
CA GLN A 31 0.44 -16.38 -12.08
C GLN A 31 0.83 -16.90 -10.68
N VAL A 32 1.90 -16.36 -10.11
CA VAL A 32 2.35 -16.73 -8.76
C VAL A 32 1.27 -16.46 -7.72
N ASP A 33 0.64 -15.28 -7.78
CA ASP A 33 -0.35 -14.87 -6.79
C ASP A 33 -1.63 -15.71 -6.86
N VAL A 34 -2.08 -16.10 -8.06
CA VAL A 34 -3.25 -16.98 -8.25
C VAL A 34 -2.98 -18.41 -7.76
N GLU A 35 -1.77 -18.93 -7.95
CA GLU A 35 -1.39 -20.29 -7.57
C GLU A 35 -1.04 -20.41 -6.07
N SER A 36 -0.81 -19.29 -5.40
CA SER A 36 -0.40 -19.23 -4.00
C SER A 36 -1.59 -19.27 -3.03
N SER A 37 -1.36 -19.84 -1.85
CA SER A 37 -2.29 -19.76 -0.71
C SER A 37 -2.20 -18.46 0.07
N VAL A 38 -1.18 -17.62 -0.20
CA VAL A 38 -0.99 -16.29 0.38
C VAL A 38 -0.96 -15.25 -0.71
N ARG A 39 -1.41 -14.03 -0.41
CA ARG A 39 -1.35 -12.91 -1.34
C ARG A 39 0.03 -12.33 -1.42
N HIS A 40 0.33 -11.74 -2.55
CA HIS A 40 1.60 -11.07 -2.80
C HIS A 40 1.38 -9.66 -3.30
N GLU A 41 2.33 -8.81 -2.99
CA GLU A 41 2.49 -7.50 -3.62
C GLU A 41 3.56 -7.58 -4.71
N PHE A 42 3.47 -6.70 -5.67
CA PHE A 42 4.43 -6.57 -6.77
C PHE A 42 5.08 -5.19 -6.71
N LEU A 43 6.38 -5.15 -6.50
CA LEU A 43 7.16 -3.92 -6.38
C LEU A 43 8.47 -4.05 -7.15
N ASP A 44 8.71 -3.21 -8.13
CA ASP A 44 9.96 -3.17 -8.91
C ASP A 44 10.40 -4.54 -9.47
N GLY A 45 9.45 -5.34 -9.94
CA GLY A 45 9.73 -6.70 -10.42
C GLY A 45 9.96 -7.74 -9.32
N MET A 46 9.78 -7.39 -8.06
CA MET A 46 9.81 -8.32 -6.94
C MET A 46 8.40 -8.76 -6.55
N ILE A 47 8.27 -10.01 -6.18
CA ILE A 47 7.04 -10.59 -5.63
C ILE A 47 7.24 -10.75 -4.14
N LEU A 48 6.45 -10.02 -3.35
CA LEU A 48 6.57 -9.91 -1.90
C LEU A 48 5.36 -10.58 -1.23
N ALA A 49 5.58 -11.64 -0.47
CA ALA A 49 4.49 -12.29 0.26
C ALA A 49 3.94 -11.35 1.34
N MET A 50 2.62 -11.21 1.39
CA MET A 50 1.96 -10.39 2.41
C MET A 50 1.91 -11.15 3.74
N ALA A 51 2.19 -10.43 4.82
CA ALA A 51 1.97 -10.96 6.16
C ALA A 51 0.46 -11.11 6.44
N GLY A 52 0.07 -12.16 7.15
CA GLY A 52 -1.31 -12.30 7.62
C GLY A 52 -1.63 -11.26 8.70
N GLY A 53 -2.87 -10.77 8.70
CA GLY A 53 -3.35 -9.85 9.73
C GLY A 53 -3.71 -10.57 11.05
N THR A 54 -3.70 -9.83 12.17
CA THR A 54 -4.23 -10.29 13.45
C THR A 54 -5.76 -10.23 13.45
N PRO A 55 -6.47 -10.91 14.40
CA PRO A 55 -7.91 -10.75 14.56
C PRO A 55 -8.35 -9.29 14.75
N ASP A 56 -7.59 -8.50 15.51
CA ASP A 56 -7.88 -7.08 15.75
C ASP A 56 -7.71 -6.25 14.47
N HIS A 57 -6.68 -6.51 13.67
CA HIS A 57 -6.49 -5.91 12.36
C HIS A 57 -7.70 -6.20 11.45
N ALA A 58 -8.14 -7.45 11.37
CA ALA A 58 -9.28 -7.85 10.55
C ALA A 58 -10.59 -7.19 11.01
N ALA A 59 -10.81 -7.11 12.33
CA ALA A 59 -11.98 -6.46 12.92
C ALA A 59 -11.99 -4.95 12.63
N LEU A 60 -10.82 -4.30 12.72
CA LEU A 60 -10.66 -2.87 12.44
C LEU A 60 -10.87 -2.55 10.96
N ALA A 61 -10.31 -3.35 10.05
CA ALA A 61 -10.53 -3.21 8.61
C ALA A 61 -12.02 -3.32 8.25
N MET A 62 -12.73 -4.30 8.83
CA MET A 62 -14.18 -4.46 8.66
C MET A 62 -14.94 -3.25 9.21
N ALA A 63 -14.61 -2.74 10.39
CA ALA A 63 -15.27 -1.59 11.01
C ALA A 63 -15.09 -0.32 10.17
N VAL A 64 -13.89 -0.07 9.66
CA VAL A 64 -13.58 1.05 8.75
C VAL A 64 -14.35 0.91 7.45
N GLY A 65 -14.31 -0.26 6.81
CA GLY A 65 -15.05 -0.53 5.58
C GLY A 65 -16.55 -0.32 5.73
N ALA A 66 -17.16 -0.87 6.78
CA ALA A 66 -18.59 -0.69 7.09
C ALA A 66 -18.96 0.77 7.42
N SER A 67 -18.05 1.52 8.04
CA SER A 67 -18.26 2.96 8.31
C SER A 67 -18.27 3.76 7.02
N LEU A 68 -17.32 3.51 6.13
CA LEU A 68 -17.25 4.15 4.81
C LEU A 68 -18.48 3.81 3.96
N ASP A 69 -18.87 2.54 3.90
CA ASP A 69 -20.02 2.09 3.12
C ASP A 69 -21.32 2.78 3.56
N ARG A 70 -21.57 2.88 4.87
CA ARG A 70 -22.74 3.61 5.41
C ARG A 70 -22.72 5.09 5.04
N GLN A 71 -21.56 5.76 5.13
CA GLN A 71 -21.44 7.18 4.84
C GLN A 71 -21.51 7.50 3.35
N LEU A 72 -21.14 6.54 2.49
CA LEU A 72 -21.19 6.65 1.05
C LEU A 72 -22.52 6.14 0.45
N ALA A 73 -23.47 5.70 1.29
CA ALA A 73 -24.78 5.25 0.83
C ALA A 73 -25.49 6.33 0.01
N GLY A 74 -25.96 5.98 -1.19
CA GLY A 74 -26.57 6.89 -2.13
C GLY A 74 -25.61 7.72 -3.00
N LYS A 75 -24.29 7.65 -2.75
CA LYS A 75 -23.25 8.24 -3.60
C LYS A 75 -22.82 7.26 -4.69
N LYS A 76 -22.13 7.77 -5.71
CA LYS A 76 -21.57 6.95 -6.79
C LYS A 76 -20.24 6.30 -6.42
N CYS A 77 -20.07 5.91 -5.16
CA CYS A 77 -18.86 5.29 -4.65
C CYS A 77 -19.18 3.90 -4.09
N ARG A 78 -18.24 2.98 -4.22
CA ARG A 78 -18.31 1.63 -3.68
C ARG A 78 -17.07 1.32 -2.87
N VAL A 79 -17.27 0.65 -1.73
CA VAL A 79 -16.20 0.19 -0.84
C VAL A 79 -15.84 -1.25 -1.17
N TYR A 80 -14.56 -1.56 -1.18
CA TYR A 80 -14.02 -2.89 -1.46
C TYR A 80 -13.10 -3.33 -0.32
N SER A 81 -13.11 -4.63 -0.04
CA SER A 81 -12.21 -5.27 0.92
C SER A 81 -10.82 -5.51 0.32
N ALA A 82 -9.93 -6.04 1.14
CA ALA A 82 -8.60 -6.48 0.72
C ALA A 82 -8.60 -7.59 -0.36
N ASP A 83 -9.75 -8.00 -0.90
CA ASP A 83 -9.82 -8.92 -2.04
C ASP A 83 -9.61 -8.22 -3.38
N LEU A 84 -9.74 -6.90 -3.44
CA LEU A 84 -9.51 -6.13 -4.65
C LEU A 84 -8.04 -5.71 -4.73
N ARG A 85 -7.31 -6.23 -5.72
CA ARG A 85 -5.96 -5.74 -6.03
C ARG A 85 -6.05 -4.33 -6.61
N VAL A 86 -5.09 -3.48 -6.23
CA VAL A 86 -4.92 -2.13 -6.79
C VAL A 86 -3.57 -2.06 -7.49
N ARG A 87 -3.53 -1.55 -8.72
CA ARG A 87 -2.29 -1.33 -9.50
C ARG A 87 -2.03 0.16 -9.69
N VAL A 88 -0.80 0.55 -9.46
CA VAL A 88 -0.27 1.89 -9.79
C VAL A 88 0.33 1.82 -11.18
N LEU A 89 -0.36 2.36 -12.17
CA LEU A 89 0.06 2.22 -13.59
C LEU A 89 1.40 2.89 -13.89
N THR A 90 1.74 3.96 -13.21
CA THR A 90 2.97 4.74 -13.43
C THR A 90 4.23 4.03 -12.97
N THR A 91 4.15 3.28 -11.86
CA THR A 91 5.29 2.58 -11.25
C THR A 91 5.24 1.07 -11.47
N GLY A 92 4.07 0.54 -11.81
CA GLY A 92 3.82 -0.89 -11.92
C GLY A 92 3.58 -1.59 -10.57
N PHE A 93 3.64 -0.88 -9.43
CA PHE A 93 3.30 -1.45 -8.12
C PHE A 93 1.90 -2.04 -8.15
N ALA A 94 1.72 -3.20 -7.52
CA ALA A 94 0.41 -3.78 -7.26
C ALA A 94 0.35 -4.37 -5.85
N GLY A 95 -0.76 -4.15 -5.16
CA GLY A 95 -0.96 -4.62 -3.80
C GLY A 95 -2.44 -4.73 -3.45
N TYR A 96 -2.72 -5.13 -2.21
CA TYR A 96 -4.05 -5.34 -1.68
C TYR A 96 -4.27 -4.44 -0.47
N PRO A 97 -4.78 -3.20 -0.66
CA PRO A 97 -5.15 -2.36 0.48
C PRO A 97 -6.20 -3.04 1.35
N ASP A 98 -6.17 -2.80 2.66
CA ASP A 98 -7.17 -3.37 3.57
C ASP A 98 -8.59 -2.94 3.22
N VAL A 99 -8.75 -1.67 2.81
CA VAL A 99 -10.01 -1.15 2.25
C VAL A 99 -9.68 -0.20 1.10
N SER A 100 -10.48 -0.25 0.04
CA SER A 100 -10.40 0.74 -1.03
C SER A 100 -11.79 1.27 -1.41
N VAL A 101 -11.84 2.51 -1.90
CA VAL A 101 -13.06 3.14 -2.39
C VAL A 101 -12.86 3.53 -3.84
N VAL A 102 -13.76 3.09 -4.70
CA VAL A 102 -13.82 3.53 -6.10
C VAL A 102 -15.11 4.31 -6.32
N CYS A 103 -14.99 5.50 -6.88
CA CYS A 103 -16.15 6.33 -7.25
C CYS A 103 -16.41 6.28 -8.75
N ASN A 104 -17.68 6.33 -9.12
CA ASN A 104 -18.15 6.14 -10.50
C ASN A 104 -17.87 4.72 -11.04
N LYS A 105 -17.38 4.62 -12.28
CA LYS A 105 -17.10 3.32 -12.92
C LYS A 105 -15.76 2.77 -12.43
N LEU A 106 -15.75 1.50 -12.01
CA LEU A 106 -14.50 0.79 -11.78
C LEU A 106 -13.72 0.64 -13.09
N GLU A 107 -12.47 1.10 -13.07
CA GLU A 107 -11.50 0.85 -14.14
C GLU A 107 -10.57 -0.27 -13.70
N VAL A 108 -10.39 -1.23 -14.59
CA VAL A 108 -9.54 -2.40 -14.31
C VAL A 108 -8.33 -2.43 -15.22
N ASP A 109 -7.31 -3.14 -14.79
CA ASP A 109 -6.09 -3.32 -15.55
C ASP A 109 -6.35 -4.11 -16.83
N THR A 110 -5.56 -3.86 -17.88
CA THR A 110 -5.69 -4.52 -19.17
C THR A 110 -5.22 -5.98 -19.16
N GLU A 111 -4.38 -6.35 -18.20
CA GLU A 111 -3.86 -7.70 -18.04
C GLU A 111 -4.65 -8.52 -17.02
N ASP A 112 -5.42 -7.86 -16.11
CA ASP A 112 -6.21 -8.54 -15.08
C ASP A 112 -7.48 -7.76 -14.70
N ALA A 113 -8.63 -8.33 -15.00
CA ALA A 113 -9.94 -7.75 -14.68
C ALA A 113 -10.26 -7.66 -13.18
N ASN A 114 -9.48 -8.31 -12.31
CA ASN A 114 -9.63 -8.26 -10.86
C ASN A 114 -8.69 -7.22 -10.20
N THR A 115 -7.98 -6.43 -10.99
CA THR A 115 -7.07 -5.39 -10.54
C THR A 115 -7.63 -4.01 -10.85
N ALA A 116 -7.97 -3.23 -9.84
CA ALA A 116 -8.43 -1.85 -9.97
C ALA A 116 -7.26 -0.90 -10.26
N THR A 117 -7.53 0.13 -11.08
CA THR A 117 -6.52 1.16 -11.42
C THR A 117 -6.94 2.57 -11.00
N ASN A 118 -8.20 2.75 -10.55
CA ASN A 118 -8.74 4.08 -10.24
C ASN A 118 -9.39 4.21 -8.85
N PRO A 119 -8.75 3.76 -7.75
CA PRO A 119 -9.29 4.05 -6.43
C PRO A 119 -9.26 5.56 -6.15
N ALA A 120 -10.29 6.06 -5.45
CA ALA A 120 -10.36 7.42 -4.92
C ALA A 120 -9.80 7.49 -3.50
N VAL A 121 -9.92 6.40 -2.73
CA VAL A 121 -9.36 6.24 -1.38
C VAL A 121 -8.74 4.87 -1.25
N VAL A 122 -7.62 4.82 -0.55
CA VAL A 122 -6.95 3.61 -0.07
C VAL A 122 -6.79 3.71 1.44
N VAL A 123 -7.07 2.62 2.15
CA VAL A 123 -6.90 2.52 3.61
C VAL A 123 -5.99 1.35 3.93
N GLU A 124 -5.00 1.59 4.79
CA GLU A 124 -4.14 0.57 5.39
C GLU A 124 -4.30 0.60 6.91
N ILE A 125 -4.53 -0.56 7.47
CA ILE A 125 -4.50 -0.78 8.92
C ILE A 125 -3.08 -1.14 9.30
N LEU A 126 -2.41 -0.26 10.00
CA LEU A 126 -1.01 -0.45 10.36
C LEU A 126 -0.83 -1.64 11.31
N SER A 127 0.29 -2.33 11.19
CA SER A 127 0.71 -3.38 12.11
C SER A 127 2.19 -3.23 12.45
N PRO A 128 2.68 -3.74 13.58
CA PRO A 128 4.10 -3.62 13.95
C PRO A 128 5.06 -4.16 12.89
N SER A 129 4.63 -5.16 12.11
CA SER A 129 5.46 -5.78 11.07
C SER A 129 5.48 -5.02 9.75
N THR A 130 4.45 -4.21 9.46
CA THR A 130 4.29 -3.55 8.15
C THR A 130 4.31 -2.03 8.23
N GLU A 131 4.14 -1.43 9.40
CA GLU A 131 3.98 0.02 9.60
C GLU A 131 5.04 0.86 8.85
N GLN A 132 6.32 0.50 8.98
CA GLN A 132 7.38 1.23 8.31
C GLN A 132 7.27 1.16 6.78
N TYR A 133 6.86 0.03 6.25
CA TYR A 133 6.65 -0.18 4.82
C TYR A 133 5.41 0.56 4.33
N ASP A 134 4.30 0.48 5.08
CA ASP A 134 3.03 1.13 4.75
C ASP A 134 3.16 2.66 4.77
N ARG A 135 3.84 3.22 5.80
CA ARG A 135 4.13 4.66 5.92
C ARG A 135 5.17 5.17 4.93
N GLY A 136 6.02 4.30 4.42
CA GLY A 136 7.12 4.63 3.52
C GLY A 136 6.81 4.31 2.07
N VAL A 137 7.30 3.16 1.63
CA VAL A 137 7.28 2.75 0.21
C VAL A 137 5.86 2.68 -0.32
N LYS A 138 4.95 2.02 0.41
CA LYS A 138 3.58 1.77 -0.04
C LYS A 138 2.77 3.06 -0.19
N LEU A 139 2.86 3.97 0.79
CA LEU A 139 2.27 5.30 0.70
C LEU A 139 2.76 6.06 -0.53
N GLN A 140 4.08 6.07 -0.78
CA GLN A 140 4.65 6.75 -1.94
C GLN A 140 4.16 6.14 -3.27
N GLN A 141 3.99 4.83 -3.33
CA GLN A 141 3.42 4.15 -4.50
C GLN A 141 1.97 4.59 -4.73
N TYR A 142 1.12 4.52 -3.71
CA TYR A 142 -0.28 4.94 -3.85
C TYR A 142 -0.43 6.40 -4.26
N GLN A 143 0.42 7.28 -3.76
CA GLN A 143 0.41 8.69 -4.13
C GLN A 143 0.63 8.95 -5.64
N GLN A 144 1.12 7.98 -6.40
CA GLN A 144 1.27 8.07 -7.85
C GLN A 144 -0.03 7.71 -8.62
N ILE A 145 -1.07 7.22 -7.95
CA ILE A 145 -2.37 6.95 -8.60
C ILE A 145 -3.07 8.27 -8.89
N VAL A 146 -3.40 8.51 -10.15
CA VAL A 146 -3.96 9.80 -10.60
C VAL A 146 -5.33 10.09 -9.99
N SER A 147 -6.19 9.07 -9.86
CA SER A 147 -7.54 9.17 -9.31
C SER A 147 -7.59 9.27 -7.79
N LEU A 148 -6.47 8.98 -7.10
CA LEU A 148 -6.45 8.88 -5.65
C LEU A 148 -6.49 10.27 -5.00
N CYS A 149 -7.50 10.47 -4.16
CA CYS A 149 -7.69 11.69 -3.40
C CYS A 149 -7.15 11.56 -1.97
N HIS A 150 -7.29 10.38 -1.37
CA HIS A 150 -6.87 10.14 0.01
C HIS A 150 -6.15 8.80 0.18
N VAL A 151 -5.10 8.80 1.03
CA VAL A 151 -4.55 7.61 1.67
C VAL A 151 -4.81 7.73 3.16
N VAL A 152 -5.43 6.71 3.76
CA VAL A 152 -5.76 6.68 5.18
C VAL A 152 -4.93 5.59 5.84
N LEU A 153 -4.18 5.97 6.87
CA LEU A 153 -3.43 5.04 7.71
C LEU A 153 -4.08 4.99 9.08
N VAL A 154 -4.50 3.81 9.50
CA VAL A 154 -5.19 3.59 10.78
C VAL A 154 -4.28 2.80 11.70
N ALA A 155 -3.90 3.37 12.85
CA ALA A 155 -3.14 2.65 13.86
C ALA A 155 -4.02 1.55 14.49
N HIS A 156 -3.42 0.37 14.75
CA HIS A 156 -4.15 -0.76 15.33
C HIS A 156 -4.07 -0.78 16.86
N ASP A 157 -3.08 -0.13 17.45
CA ASP A 157 -2.75 -0.15 18.88
C ASP A 157 -3.10 1.16 19.62
N GLU A 158 -3.40 2.22 18.89
CA GLU A 158 -3.82 3.50 19.45
C GLU A 158 -4.95 4.14 18.62
N PRO A 159 -5.79 4.99 19.22
CA PRO A 159 -6.86 5.70 18.50
C PRO A 159 -6.28 6.84 17.67
N ARG A 160 -5.65 6.50 16.53
CA ARG A 160 -5.01 7.44 15.61
C ARG A 160 -5.31 7.08 14.17
N ILE A 161 -5.76 8.07 13.42
CA ILE A 161 -5.99 7.99 11.98
C ILE A 161 -5.21 9.12 11.31
N GLU A 162 -4.42 8.80 10.30
CA GLU A 162 -3.75 9.77 9.45
C GLU A 162 -4.44 9.78 8.10
N VAL A 163 -4.88 10.96 7.68
CA VAL A 163 -5.48 11.18 6.36
C VAL A 163 -4.52 12.01 5.52
N TRP A 164 -3.91 11.35 4.56
CA TRP A 164 -3.12 12.00 3.51
C TRP A 164 -4.06 12.42 2.40
N SER A 165 -4.15 13.72 2.14
CA SER A 165 -5.08 14.30 1.15
C SER A 165 -4.32 14.99 0.04
N ARG A 166 -4.76 14.75 -1.20
CA ARG A 166 -4.19 15.38 -2.39
C ARG A 166 -4.84 16.74 -2.66
N SER A 167 -4.01 17.74 -2.95
CA SER A 167 -4.43 19.05 -3.48
C SER A 167 -3.54 19.40 -4.69
N GLY A 168 -4.06 19.18 -5.88
CA GLY A 168 -3.25 19.24 -7.10
C GLY A 168 -2.16 18.16 -7.11
N GLU A 169 -0.90 18.57 -7.16
CA GLU A 169 0.27 17.66 -7.08
C GLU A 169 0.81 17.46 -5.67
N GLU A 170 0.33 18.25 -4.71
CA GLU A 170 0.80 18.21 -3.32
C GLU A 170 -0.03 17.27 -2.45
N TRP A 171 0.60 16.71 -1.43
CA TRP A 171 -0.01 15.90 -0.40
C TRP A 171 0.18 16.54 0.98
N SER A 172 -0.91 16.62 1.74
CA SER A 172 -0.90 17.06 3.13
C SER A 172 -1.45 15.97 4.03
N VAL A 173 -1.05 15.96 5.29
CA VAL A 173 -1.53 14.99 6.27
C VAL A 173 -2.28 15.71 7.40
N ALA A 174 -3.46 15.19 7.74
CA ALA A 174 -4.19 15.51 8.96
C ALA A 174 -4.22 14.27 9.86
N ILE A 175 -4.11 14.48 11.16
CA ILE A 175 -4.13 13.40 12.16
C ILE A 175 -5.36 13.61 13.03
N ALA A 176 -6.16 12.56 13.21
CA ALA A 176 -7.27 12.51 14.14
C ALA A 176 -6.96 11.52 15.27
N SER A 177 -7.15 11.96 16.50
CA SER A 177 -6.95 11.21 17.72
C SER A 177 -8.29 10.85 18.38
N ARG A 178 -8.25 10.25 19.57
CA ARG A 178 -9.47 9.88 20.33
C ARG A 178 -10.42 11.07 20.50
N GLY A 179 -11.67 10.89 20.04
CA GLY A 179 -12.73 11.89 20.12
C GLY A 179 -12.74 12.92 18.98
N GLU A 180 -11.78 12.83 18.05
CA GLU A 180 -11.74 13.65 16.85
C GLU A 180 -12.31 12.90 15.64
N HIS A 181 -12.52 13.62 14.54
CA HIS A 181 -13.05 13.09 13.31
C HIS A 181 -12.00 13.19 12.19
N ALA A 182 -11.81 12.12 11.46
CA ALA A 182 -11.07 12.11 10.21
C ALA A 182 -12.05 12.42 9.06
N THR A 183 -11.71 13.39 8.19
CA THR A 183 -12.59 13.83 7.09
C THR A 183 -11.96 13.47 5.74
N LEU A 184 -12.79 12.99 4.80
CA LEU A 184 -12.43 12.67 3.44
C LEU A 184 -13.23 13.58 2.48
N ASP A 185 -12.80 14.83 2.34
CA ASP A 185 -13.57 15.90 1.68
C ASP A 185 -13.87 15.62 0.19
N ALA A 186 -13.00 14.89 -0.49
CA ALA A 186 -13.15 14.58 -1.92
C ALA A 186 -14.26 13.56 -2.25
N LEU A 187 -14.88 12.93 -1.26
CA LEU A 187 -15.95 11.96 -1.47
C LEU A 187 -17.36 12.59 -1.41
N GLY A 188 -17.44 13.87 -1.16
CA GLY A 188 -18.65 14.70 -1.17
C GLY A 188 -19.51 14.57 0.07
#